data_577d398f66058e35f103941b73577e84
#
_entry.id   577d398f66058e35f103941b73577e84
#
_cell.length_a   1.000
_cell.length_b   1.000
_cell.length_c   1.000
_cell.angle_alpha   90.00
_cell.angle_beta   90.00
_cell.angle_gamma   90.00
#
_symmetry.space_group_name_H-M   'P 1'
#
loop_
_entity.id
_entity.type
_entity.pdbx_description
1 polymer ?
#
loop_
_entity_poly.entity_id
_entity_poly.type
_entity_poly.pdbx_seq_one_letter_code
_entity_poly.pdbx_strand_id
1 'polypeptide(L)'
;MVYQTLKPILISLILFSGFSQSQEKSKKTLNPVIQSALIPGWGQKSLQYPDRSRLFTYVETGLLISILGSTTYANILKKNYIAFAVEHAAISSAGKNHKYWVDIGNFKTIEDYNDEHLRNREMDDIYDANLRWSWDWDEDSNRNAFEQKRILSDQMKQVATFGAGAIVLNHMVSAIDALYLMRIGSKKKLSVQPWVPSEMVGVGYSFTVHF
;
A
#
# COMPACT_ATOMS: atom_id res chain seq x y z
N MET A 1 -18.90 -9.11 32.73
CA MET A 1 -19.68 -9.67 31.62
C MET A 1 -20.17 -8.51 30.77
N VAL A 2 -19.34 -8.04 29.84
CA VAL A 2 -19.71 -7.01 28.84
C VAL A 2 -19.12 -7.46 27.52
N TYR A 3 -19.95 -8.04 26.67
CA TYR A 3 -19.67 -8.33 25.29
C TYR A 3 -19.60 -7.00 24.53
N GLN A 4 -18.42 -6.53 24.19
CA GLN A 4 -18.27 -5.52 23.17
C GLN A 4 -18.30 -6.21 21.81
N THR A 5 -19.38 -6.00 21.12
CA THR A 5 -19.64 -6.44 19.75
C THR A 5 -18.57 -5.85 18.82
N LEU A 6 -17.73 -6.71 18.27
CA LEU A 6 -16.95 -6.45 17.07
C LEU A 6 -17.93 -6.11 15.93
N LYS A 7 -18.00 -4.85 15.55
CA LYS A 7 -18.64 -4.47 14.29
C LYS A 7 -17.73 -5.00 13.17
N PRO A 8 -18.20 -5.93 12.32
CA PRO A 8 -17.47 -6.30 11.12
C PRO A 8 -17.50 -5.07 10.21
N ILE A 9 -16.31 -4.54 9.87
CA ILE A 9 -16.16 -3.69 8.71
C ILE A 9 -16.45 -4.59 7.51
N LEU A 10 -17.68 -4.51 7.04
CA LEU A 10 -18.11 -5.11 5.79
C LEU A 10 -17.36 -4.36 4.69
N ILE A 11 -16.21 -4.88 4.29
CA ILE A 11 -15.60 -4.54 3.00
C ILE A 11 -16.58 -5.10 1.98
N SER A 12 -17.44 -4.24 1.44
CA SER A 12 -18.29 -4.53 0.31
C SER A 12 -17.38 -4.83 -0.89
N LEU A 13 -17.05 -6.11 -1.05
CA LEU A 13 -16.49 -6.66 -2.26
C LEU A 13 -17.59 -6.57 -3.31
N ILE A 14 -17.63 -5.46 -4.05
CA ILE A 14 -18.53 -5.31 -5.19
C ILE A 14 -18.01 -6.28 -6.25
N LEU A 15 -18.57 -7.48 -6.21
CA LEU A 15 -18.51 -8.44 -7.32
C LEU A 15 -19.28 -7.81 -8.49
N PHE A 16 -18.56 -7.17 -9.38
CA PHE A 16 -19.07 -6.75 -10.68
C PHE A 16 -19.17 -7.99 -11.57
N SER A 17 -20.19 -8.82 -11.31
CA SER A 17 -20.61 -9.87 -12.24
C SER A 17 -21.61 -9.27 -13.22
N GLY A 18 -21.20 -9.20 -14.49
CA GLY A 18 -22.05 -9.29 -15.66
C GLY A 18 -23.14 -8.24 -15.82
N PHE A 19 -22.89 -7.22 -16.65
CA PHE A 19 -23.94 -6.63 -17.45
C PHE A 19 -23.57 -6.76 -18.92
N SER A 20 -24.28 -7.69 -19.55
CA SER A 20 -24.35 -7.82 -21.01
C SER A 20 -25.27 -6.78 -21.56
N GLN A 21 -24.75 -6.09 -22.56
CA GLN A 21 -25.39 -5.65 -23.79
C GLN A 21 -26.55 -4.65 -23.75
N SER A 22 -26.31 -3.66 -24.52
CA SER A 22 -27.17 -2.97 -25.48
C SER A 22 -27.31 -1.47 -25.26
N GLN A 23 -26.94 -0.83 -26.27
CA GLN A 23 -27.18 0.51 -26.81
C GLN A 23 -26.01 1.47 -26.77
N GLU A 24 -25.50 1.64 -27.98
CA GLU A 24 -24.58 2.68 -28.46
C GLU A 24 -25.16 4.08 -28.25
N LYS A 25 -24.99 4.62 -27.04
CA LYS A 25 -24.89 6.05 -26.83
C LYS A 25 -23.41 6.34 -26.64
N SER A 26 -22.84 7.21 -27.50
CA SER A 26 -21.49 7.72 -27.36
C SER A 26 -21.24 8.19 -25.91
N LYS A 27 -20.91 7.23 -25.03
CA LYS A 27 -20.41 7.53 -23.69
C LYS A 27 -19.04 8.16 -23.93
N LYS A 28 -18.85 9.42 -23.56
CA LYS A 28 -17.51 10.00 -23.40
C LYS A 28 -16.73 9.08 -22.44
N THR A 29 -16.04 8.10 -23.01
CA THR A 29 -15.16 7.21 -22.23
C THR A 29 -14.00 8.05 -21.73
N LEU A 30 -13.67 7.91 -20.45
CA LEU A 30 -12.49 8.55 -19.89
C LEU A 30 -11.25 8.14 -20.72
N ASN A 31 -10.32 9.09 -20.89
CA ASN A 31 -9.04 8.81 -21.55
C ASN A 31 -8.37 7.60 -20.87
N PRO A 32 -7.87 6.59 -21.62
CA PRO A 32 -7.23 5.40 -21.07
C PRO A 32 -6.06 5.70 -20.11
N VAL A 33 -5.35 6.81 -20.28
CA VAL A 33 -4.32 7.27 -19.35
C VAL A 33 -4.91 7.61 -17.98
N ILE A 34 -6.03 8.36 -17.99
CA ILE A 34 -6.74 8.73 -16.75
C ILE A 34 -7.33 7.47 -16.09
N GLN A 35 -7.88 6.55 -16.87
CA GLN A 35 -8.38 5.27 -16.37
C GLN A 35 -7.29 4.50 -15.63
N SER A 36 -6.08 4.41 -16.22
CA SER A 36 -4.94 3.72 -15.61
C SER A 36 -4.34 4.47 -14.41
N ALA A 37 -4.45 5.80 -14.38
CA ALA A 37 -4.04 6.60 -13.23
C ALA A 37 -5.00 6.41 -12.04
N LEU A 38 -6.29 6.15 -12.30
CA LEU A 38 -7.29 5.89 -11.25
C LEU A 38 -7.29 4.44 -10.78
N ILE A 39 -7.22 3.50 -11.72
CA ILE A 39 -7.21 2.05 -11.45
C ILE A 39 -6.17 1.41 -12.36
N PRO A 40 -5.04 0.94 -11.82
CA PRO A 40 -3.98 0.30 -12.61
C PRO A 40 -4.51 -0.89 -13.42
N GLY A 41 -4.20 -0.86 -14.73
CA GLY A 41 -4.69 -1.88 -15.68
C GLY A 41 -5.98 -1.52 -16.41
N TRP A 42 -6.77 -0.57 -15.94
CA TRP A 42 -8.05 -0.23 -16.58
C TRP A 42 -7.87 0.34 -17.99
N GLY A 43 -6.98 1.28 -18.19
CA GLY A 43 -6.68 1.84 -19.50
C GLY A 43 -6.13 0.80 -20.48
N GLN A 44 -5.26 -0.11 -20.03
CA GLN A 44 -4.76 -1.23 -20.83
C GLN A 44 -5.89 -2.14 -21.31
N LYS A 45 -6.84 -2.42 -20.41
CA LYS A 45 -8.05 -3.21 -20.76
C LYS A 45 -8.88 -2.50 -21.84
N SER A 46 -9.08 -1.20 -21.72
CA SER A 46 -9.81 -0.39 -22.70
C SER A 46 -9.13 -0.35 -24.06
N LEU A 47 -7.81 -0.43 -24.07
CA LEU A 47 -6.97 -0.48 -25.27
C LEU A 47 -6.78 -1.90 -25.84
N GLN A 48 -7.49 -2.90 -25.32
CA GLN A 48 -7.42 -4.31 -25.75
C GLN A 48 -6.08 -5.00 -25.48
N TYR A 49 -5.40 -4.65 -24.38
CA TYR A 49 -4.18 -5.32 -23.89
C TYR A 49 -4.43 -6.05 -22.56
N PRO A 50 -5.15 -7.19 -22.56
CA PRO A 50 -5.61 -7.85 -21.33
C PRO A 50 -4.46 -8.36 -20.45
N ASP A 51 -3.35 -8.82 -21.03
CA ASP A 51 -2.23 -9.35 -20.24
C ASP A 51 -1.54 -8.26 -19.43
N ARG A 52 -1.32 -7.09 -20.03
CA ARG A 52 -0.79 -5.92 -19.32
C ARG A 52 -1.76 -5.42 -18.24
N SER A 53 -3.05 -5.41 -18.54
CA SER A 53 -4.10 -5.09 -17.57
C SER A 53 -4.02 -6.00 -16.34
N ARG A 54 -3.96 -7.32 -16.55
CA ARG A 54 -3.85 -8.31 -15.47
C ARG A 54 -2.61 -8.08 -14.61
N LEU A 55 -1.46 -7.81 -15.24
CA LEU A 55 -0.21 -7.56 -14.53
C LEU A 55 -0.37 -6.42 -13.51
N PHE A 56 -0.83 -5.24 -13.95
CA PHE A 56 -1.02 -4.08 -13.08
C PHE A 56 -2.05 -4.36 -11.98
N THR A 57 -3.14 -5.05 -12.31
CA THR A 57 -4.18 -5.41 -11.33
C THR A 57 -3.65 -6.40 -10.29
N TYR A 58 -2.85 -7.39 -10.67
CA TYR A 58 -2.25 -8.34 -9.72
C TYR A 58 -1.24 -7.67 -8.79
N VAL A 59 -0.40 -6.78 -9.34
CA VAL A 59 0.54 -5.97 -8.53
C VAL A 59 -0.23 -5.14 -7.51
N GLU A 60 -1.27 -4.43 -7.94
CA GLU A 60 -2.13 -3.63 -7.05
C GLU A 60 -2.75 -4.46 -5.94
N THR A 61 -3.34 -5.58 -6.30
CA THR A 61 -3.98 -6.50 -5.34
C THR A 61 -2.98 -7.03 -4.32
N GLY A 62 -1.78 -7.44 -4.78
CA GLY A 62 -0.71 -7.92 -3.90
C GLY A 62 -0.23 -6.84 -2.92
N LEU A 63 -0.07 -5.60 -3.40
CA LEU A 63 0.31 -4.46 -2.55
C LEU A 63 -0.76 -4.16 -1.49
N LEU A 64 -2.05 -4.15 -1.87
CA LEU A 64 -3.15 -3.94 -0.93
C LEU A 64 -3.20 -5.03 0.15
N ILE A 65 -3.06 -6.30 -0.23
CA ILE A 65 -3.01 -7.41 0.73
C ILE A 65 -1.81 -7.26 1.67
N SER A 66 -0.64 -6.89 1.13
CA SER A 66 0.58 -6.67 1.93
C SER A 66 0.40 -5.54 2.94
N ILE A 67 -0.18 -4.42 2.54
CA ILE A 67 -0.43 -3.26 3.42
C ILE A 67 -1.42 -3.63 4.53
N LEU A 68 -2.54 -4.25 4.18
CA LEU A 68 -3.55 -4.64 5.16
C LEU A 68 -3.02 -5.69 6.13
N GLY A 69 -2.29 -6.70 5.62
CA GLY A 69 -1.70 -7.75 6.42
C GLY A 69 -0.65 -7.20 7.38
N SER A 70 0.30 -6.41 6.90
CA SER A 70 1.36 -5.82 7.72
C SER A 70 0.82 -4.83 8.76
N THR A 71 -0.16 -3.99 8.40
CA THR A 71 -0.80 -3.07 9.34
C THR A 71 -1.54 -3.83 10.45
N THR A 72 -2.29 -4.86 10.08
CA THR A 72 -3.03 -5.69 11.05
C THR A 72 -2.06 -6.40 11.99
N TYR A 73 -1.01 -7.01 11.46
CA TYR A 73 0.00 -7.71 12.25
C TYR A 73 0.77 -6.75 13.16
N ALA A 74 1.16 -5.56 12.67
CA ALA A 74 1.77 -4.52 13.50
C ALA A 74 0.90 -4.13 14.70
N ASN A 75 -0.42 -3.99 14.49
CA ASN A 75 -1.34 -3.64 15.56
C ASN A 75 -1.53 -4.78 16.59
N ILE A 76 -1.49 -6.04 16.15
CA ILE A 76 -1.50 -7.21 17.06
C ILE A 76 -0.22 -7.21 17.90
N LEU A 77 0.94 -7.07 17.27
CA LEU A 77 2.23 -6.99 17.96
C LEU A 77 2.27 -5.83 18.96
N LYS A 78 1.72 -4.66 18.58
CA LYS A 78 1.63 -3.50 19.47
C LYS A 78 0.82 -3.82 20.72
N LYS A 79 -0.34 -4.43 20.60
CA LYS A 79 -1.14 -4.84 21.76
C LYS A 79 -0.39 -5.84 22.63
N ASN A 80 0.29 -6.80 22.01
CA ASN A 80 1.03 -7.84 22.72
C ASN A 80 2.23 -7.28 23.49
N TYR A 81 3.05 -6.40 22.89
CA TYR A 81 4.19 -5.83 23.60
C TYR A 81 3.76 -4.88 24.70
N ILE A 82 2.64 -4.13 24.53
CA ILE A 82 2.11 -3.28 25.58
C ILE A 82 1.63 -4.13 26.78
N ALA A 83 0.86 -5.19 26.53
CA ALA A 83 0.41 -6.10 27.59
C ALA A 83 1.61 -6.74 28.31
N PHE A 84 2.62 -7.16 27.57
CA PHE A 84 3.84 -7.74 28.12
C PHE A 84 4.61 -6.76 29.00
N ALA A 85 4.71 -5.49 28.60
CA ALA A 85 5.37 -4.46 29.40
C ALA A 85 4.58 -4.10 30.67
N VAL A 86 3.24 -4.15 30.63
CA VAL A 86 2.40 -3.96 31.85
C VAL A 86 2.67 -5.08 32.86
N GLU A 87 2.86 -6.31 32.40
CA GLU A 87 3.12 -7.48 33.26
C GLU A 87 4.53 -7.48 33.84
N HIS A 88 5.56 -7.15 33.04
CA HIS A 88 6.97 -7.34 33.41
C HIS A 88 7.74 -6.05 33.77
N ALA A 89 7.18 -4.88 33.52
CA ALA A 89 7.82 -3.60 33.84
C ALA A 89 6.97 -2.71 34.76
N ALA A 90 5.91 -3.24 35.34
CA ALA A 90 5.01 -2.55 36.29
C ALA A 90 4.47 -1.20 35.80
N ILE A 91 4.22 -1.04 34.51
CA ILE A 91 3.82 0.22 33.88
C ILE A 91 2.30 0.38 33.74
N SER A 92 1.86 1.65 33.69
CA SER A 92 0.51 2.00 33.22
C SER A 92 0.54 2.24 31.70
N SER A 93 -0.29 1.55 30.92
CA SER A 93 -0.33 1.69 29.46
C SER A 93 -1.04 2.95 28.96
N ALA A 94 -1.75 3.68 29.82
CA ALA A 94 -2.57 4.81 29.41
C ALA A 94 -1.76 6.05 29.04
N GLY A 95 -2.07 6.65 27.89
CA GLY A 95 -1.52 7.96 27.47
C GLY A 95 -0.03 7.96 27.12
N LYS A 96 0.54 6.81 26.73
CA LYS A 96 1.94 6.68 26.33
C LYS A 96 2.10 6.93 24.83
N ASN A 97 3.13 7.70 24.47
CA ASN A 97 3.52 7.93 23.08
C ASN A 97 4.53 6.88 22.59
N HIS A 98 4.91 6.94 21.32
CA HIS A 98 5.83 5.97 20.71
C HIS A 98 7.23 6.07 21.33
N LYS A 99 7.73 7.31 21.64
CA LYS A 99 9.03 7.53 22.28
C LYS A 99 9.14 6.74 23.58
N TYR A 100 8.14 6.84 24.45
CA TYR A 100 8.11 6.09 25.71
C TYR A 100 8.30 4.58 25.51
N TRP A 101 7.64 3.99 24.51
CA TRP A 101 7.78 2.56 24.20
C TRP A 101 9.16 2.20 23.65
N VAL A 102 9.87 3.15 23.04
CA VAL A 102 11.28 2.97 22.64
C VAL A 102 12.17 3.02 23.88
N ASP A 103 11.98 4.00 24.75
CA ASP A 103 12.84 4.27 25.89
C ASP A 103 12.81 3.12 26.92
N ILE A 104 11.62 2.60 27.23
CA ILE A 104 11.50 1.45 28.16
C ILE A 104 12.11 0.16 27.61
N GLY A 105 12.27 0.02 26.29
CA GLY A 105 13.00 -1.09 25.68
C GLY A 105 14.52 -0.95 25.81
N ASN A 106 15.01 0.28 25.80
CA ASN A 106 16.44 0.57 25.85
C ASN A 106 17.01 0.59 27.29
N PHE A 107 16.20 0.96 28.27
CA PHE A 107 16.61 1.15 29.67
C PHE A 107 15.86 0.20 30.60
N LYS A 108 16.56 -0.32 31.60
CA LYS A 108 15.98 -1.25 32.56
C LYS A 108 14.99 -0.52 33.49
N THR A 109 15.39 0.64 33.98
CA THR A 109 14.58 1.47 34.90
C THR A 109 14.48 2.90 34.39
N ILE A 110 13.52 3.67 34.93
CA ILE A 110 13.40 5.10 34.68
C ILE A 110 14.60 5.88 35.23
N GLU A 111 15.18 5.40 36.33
CA GLU A 111 16.37 5.98 36.93
C GLU A 111 17.57 5.89 35.99
N ASP A 112 17.82 4.71 35.40
CA ASP A 112 18.90 4.50 34.42
C ASP A 112 18.75 5.45 33.22
N TYR A 113 17.53 5.62 32.73
CA TYR A 113 17.22 6.56 31.64
C TYR A 113 17.50 8.00 32.04
N ASN A 114 16.95 8.46 33.16
CA ASN A 114 17.11 9.82 33.62
C ASN A 114 18.58 10.17 33.97
N ASP A 115 19.32 9.24 34.59
CA ASP A 115 20.72 9.41 34.91
C ASP A 115 21.60 9.56 33.65
N GLU A 116 21.29 8.82 32.58
CA GLU A 116 22.01 8.96 31.32
C GLU A 116 21.74 10.33 30.67
N HIS A 117 20.47 10.75 30.61
CA HIS A 117 20.07 12.05 30.03
C HIS A 117 20.60 13.24 30.86
N LEU A 118 20.64 13.10 32.18
CA LEU A 118 21.28 14.09 33.05
C LEU A 118 22.79 14.22 32.78
N ARG A 119 23.50 13.10 32.60
CA ARG A 119 24.93 13.11 32.23
C ARG A 119 25.17 13.79 30.88
N ASN A 120 24.25 13.60 29.93
CA ASN A 120 24.30 14.17 28.59
C ASN A 120 23.78 15.64 28.56
N ARG A 121 23.25 16.17 29.65
CA ARG A 121 22.62 17.50 29.78
C ARG A 121 21.36 17.68 28.94
N GLU A 122 20.63 16.60 28.72
CA GLU A 122 19.38 16.55 27.96
C GLU A 122 18.18 16.69 28.90
N MET A 123 18.07 17.86 29.54
CA MET A 123 17.09 18.12 30.62
C MET A 123 15.63 18.07 30.14
N ASP A 124 15.38 18.36 28.86
CA ASP A 124 14.03 18.37 28.28
C ASP A 124 13.50 16.96 28.02
N ASP A 125 14.35 15.93 28.06
CA ASP A 125 13.99 14.54 27.80
C ASP A 125 13.79 13.69 29.06
N ILE A 126 13.94 14.28 30.25
CA ILE A 126 13.80 13.59 31.53
C ILE A 126 12.33 13.30 31.81
N TYR A 127 12.04 12.06 32.22
CA TYR A 127 10.72 11.67 32.70
C TYR A 127 10.56 12.05 34.20
N ASP A 128 9.38 12.57 34.54
CA ASP A 128 9.00 12.73 35.94
C ASP A 128 8.94 11.35 36.62
N ALA A 129 9.66 11.21 37.74
CA ALA A 129 9.69 9.97 38.52
C ALA A 129 8.36 9.81 39.31
N ASN A 130 7.23 9.72 38.60
CA ASN A 130 5.92 9.49 39.17
C ASN A 130 5.33 8.17 38.61
N LEU A 131 4.33 7.63 39.29
CA LEU A 131 3.68 6.36 38.93
C LEU A 131 3.16 6.33 37.48
N ARG A 132 2.96 7.51 36.86
CA ARG A 132 2.47 7.57 35.47
C ARG A 132 3.57 7.21 34.47
N TRP A 133 4.83 7.58 34.72
CA TRP A 133 5.94 7.42 33.77
C TRP A 133 6.96 6.37 34.21
N SER A 134 6.91 5.91 35.48
CA SER A 134 7.87 4.94 35.99
C SER A 134 7.76 3.59 35.29
N TRP A 135 8.89 2.92 35.18
CA TRP A 135 9.01 1.52 34.79
C TRP A 135 10.22 0.89 35.50
N ASP A 136 10.11 -0.39 35.74
CA ASP A 136 11.18 -1.21 36.33
C ASP A 136 10.99 -2.64 35.80
N TRP A 137 11.88 -3.08 34.93
CA TRP A 137 11.83 -4.43 34.38
C TRP A 137 12.29 -5.46 35.41
N ASP A 138 11.47 -6.48 35.61
CA ASP A 138 11.77 -7.62 36.47
C ASP A 138 13.04 -8.37 36.04
N GLU A 139 13.21 -8.60 34.72
CA GLU A 139 14.37 -9.26 34.11
C GLU A 139 14.80 -8.60 32.79
N ASP A 140 16.11 -8.58 32.51
CA ASP A 140 16.65 -8.15 31.21
C ASP A 140 16.19 -9.00 30.04
N SER A 141 15.94 -10.29 30.28
CA SER A 141 15.37 -11.20 29.28
C SER A 141 13.99 -10.75 28.81
N ASN A 142 13.14 -10.25 29.74
CA ASN A 142 11.81 -9.74 29.44
C ASN A 142 11.87 -8.39 28.72
N ARG A 143 12.78 -7.50 29.12
CA ARG A 143 13.05 -6.26 28.39
C ARG A 143 13.45 -6.53 26.93
N ASN A 144 14.38 -7.44 26.71
CA ASN A 144 14.82 -7.82 25.35
C ASN A 144 13.70 -8.47 24.53
N ALA A 145 12.87 -9.33 25.14
CA ALA A 145 11.73 -9.93 24.47
C ALA A 145 10.66 -8.90 24.08
N PHE A 146 10.44 -7.88 24.94
CA PHE A 146 9.59 -6.74 24.62
C PHE A 146 10.15 -5.95 23.45
N GLU A 147 11.43 -5.59 23.48
CA GLU A 147 12.09 -4.80 22.44
C GLU A 147 11.99 -5.47 21.07
N GLN A 148 12.23 -6.78 20.98
CA GLN A 148 12.08 -7.54 19.74
C GLN A 148 10.67 -7.45 19.17
N LYS A 149 9.62 -7.58 20.01
CA LYS A 149 8.22 -7.46 19.58
C LYS A 149 7.89 -6.04 19.11
N ARG A 150 8.43 -5.02 19.80
CA ARG A 150 8.25 -3.61 19.42
C ARG A 150 8.91 -3.31 18.08
N ILE A 151 10.18 -3.72 17.91
CA ILE A 151 10.92 -3.54 16.66
C ILE A 151 10.19 -4.22 15.49
N LEU A 152 9.72 -5.45 15.69
CA LEU A 152 8.96 -6.16 14.66
C LEU A 152 7.65 -5.43 14.30
N SER A 153 6.95 -4.89 15.30
CA SER A 153 5.75 -4.05 15.05
C SER A 153 6.09 -2.83 14.18
N ASP A 154 7.20 -2.16 14.46
CA ASP A 154 7.63 -0.98 13.72
C ASP A 154 8.10 -1.33 12.31
N GLN A 155 8.80 -2.44 12.13
CA GLN A 155 9.14 -2.98 10.79
C GLN A 155 7.90 -3.27 9.96
N MET A 156 6.86 -3.86 10.55
CA MET A 156 5.60 -4.12 9.83
C MET A 156 4.89 -2.82 9.42
N LYS A 157 4.95 -1.77 10.23
CA LYS A 157 4.46 -0.44 9.84
C LYS A 157 5.25 0.16 8.68
N GLN A 158 6.58 -0.02 8.67
CA GLN A 158 7.42 0.41 7.55
C GLN A 158 7.05 -0.32 6.26
N VAL A 159 6.82 -1.64 6.31
CA VAL A 159 6.33 -2.41 5.15
C VAL A 159 5.02 -1.83 4.61
N ALA A 160 4.07 -1.48 5.47
CA ALA A 160 2.83 -0.83 5.05
C ALA A 160 3.07 0.53 4.40
N THR A 161 3.97 1.34 4.95
CA THR A 161 4.32 2.66 4.43
C THR A 161 4.99 2.57 3.05
N PHE A 162 5.96 1.67 2.88
CA PHE A 162 6.60 1.43 1.58
C PHE A 162 5.61 0.84 0.57
N GLY A 163 4.71 -0.03 1.02
CA GLY A 163 3.62 -0.56 0.20
C GLY A 163 2.72 0.55 -0.36
N ALA A 164 2.37 1.55 0.46
CA ALA A 164 1.60 2.70 0.02
C ALA A 164 2.35 3.53 -1.05
N GLY A 165 3.66 3.73 -0.89
CA GLY A 165 4.50 4.34 -1.92
C GLY A 165 4.53 3.53 -3.21
N ALA A 166 4.61 2.20 -3.11
CA ALA A 166 4.60 1.30 -4.26
C ALA A 166 3.26 1.32 -5.02
N ILE A 167 2.12 1.51 -4.33
CA ILE A 167 0.81 1.75 -4.96
C ILE A 167 0.88 2.99 -5.86
N VAL A 168 1.36 4.12 -5.35
CA VAL A 168 1.48 5.35 -6.13
C VAL A 168 2.33 5.11 -7.38
N LEU A 169 3.46 4.42 -7.24
CA LEU A 169 4.31 4.06 -8.38
C LEU A 169 3.60 3.16 -9.39
N ASN A 170 2.82 2.16 -8.94
CA ASN A 170 2.05 1.28 -9.84
C ASN A 170 1.03 2.08 -10.66
N HIS A 171 0.32 3.05 -10.05
CA HIS A 171 -0.58 3.94 -10.75
C HIS A 171 0.13 4.79 -11.81
N MET A 172 1.28 5.37 -11.46
CA MET A 172 2.08 6.19 -12.39
C MET A 172 2.58 5.36 -13.57
N VAL A 173 3.16 4.19 -13.31
CA VAL A 173 3.69 3.30 -14.35
C VAL A 173 2.58 2.80 -15.25
N SER A 174 1.42 2.43 -14.68
CA SER A 174 0.24 2.02 -15.44
C SER A 174 -0.27 3.13 -16.36
N ALA A 175 -0.31 4.38 -15.88
CA ALA A 175 -0.72 5.53 -16.70
C ALA A 175 0.26 5.79 -17.86
N ILE A 176 1.57 5.72 -17.59
CA ILE A 176 2.61 5.88 -18.62
C ILE A 176 2.53 4.76 -19.67
N ASP A 177 2.31 3.51 -19.22
CA ASP A 177 2.14 2.37 -20.14
C ASP A 177 0.88 2.53 -21.01
N ALA A 178 -0.24 3.00 -20.45
CA ALA A 178 -1.45 3.30 -21.22
C ALA A 178 -1.21 4.40 -22.26
N LEU A 179 -0.44 5.45 -21.92
CA LEU A 179 -0.04 6.49 -22.86
C LEU A 179 0.82 5.94 -24.00
N TYR A 180 1.77 5.08 -23.68
CA TYR A 180 2.61 4.40 -24.67
C TYR A 180 1.77 3.55 -25.63
N LEU A 181 0.85 2.75 -25.11
CA LEU A 181 -0.04 1.91 -25.91
C LEU A 181 -0.97 2.73 -26.83
N MET A 182 -1.50 3.86 -26.35
CA MET A 182 -2.29 4.78 -27.18
C MET A 182 -1.47 5.30 -28.36
N ARG A 183 -0.22 5.67 -28.14
CA ARG A 183 0.67 6.20 -29.20
C ARG A 183 1.03 5.14 -30.23
N ILE A 184 1.23 3.88 -29.81
CA ILE A 184 1.51 2.79 -30.75
C ILE A 184 0.26 2.38 -31.53
N GLY A 185 -0.90 2.29 -30.84
CA GLY A 185 -2.19 1.98 -31.47
C GLY A 185 -2.66 3.02 -32.48
N SER A 186 -2.24 4.28 -32.27
CA SER A 186 -2.51 5.40 -33.18
C SER A 186 -1.60 5.46 -34.41
N LYS A 187 -0.61 4.53 -34.53
CA LYS A 187 0.16 4.44 -35.77
C LYS A 187 -0.77 3.99 -36.88
N LYS A 188 -1.03 4.91 -37.80
CA LYS A 188 -1.87 4.74 -38.99
C LYS A 188 -1.50 3.42 -39.66
N LYS A 189 -2.46 2.50 -39.79
CA LYS A 189 -2.30 1.28 -40.58
C LYS A 189 -2.27 1.68 -42.05
N LEU A 190 -1.07 1.73 -42.62
CA LEU A 190 -0.93 1.85 -44.07
C LEU A 190 -1.24 0.46 -44.65
N SER A 191 -2.34 0.34 -45.38
CA SER A 191 -2.61 -0.87 -46.13
C SER A 191 -2.28 -0.61 -47.61
N VAL A 192 -1.43 -1.45 -48.18
CA VAL A 192 -1.11 -1.43 -49.60
C VAL A 192 -1.80 -2.65 -50.19
N GLN A 193 -2.74 -2.41 -51.13
CA GLN A 193 -3.41 -3.49 -51.84
C GLN A 193 -3.10 -3.39 -53.34
N PRO A 194 -2.67 -4.48 -53.99
CA PRO A 194 -2.56 -4.49 -55.44
C PRO A 194 -3.95 -4.35 -56.08
N TRP A 195 -4.09 -3.44 -56.97
CA TRP A 195 -5.29 -3.25 -57.78
C TRP A 195 -5.04 -3.64 -59.21
N VAL A 196 -5.85 -4.55 -59.70
CA VAL A 196 -5.78 -4.97 -61.11
C VAL A 196 -7.06 -4.47 -61.78
N PRO A 197 -6.97 -3.59 -62.79
CA PRO A 197 -8.14 -3.17 -63.57
C PRO A 197 -8.77 -4.35 -64.29
N SER A 198 -10.09 -4.33 -64.43
CA SER A 198 -10.86 -5.38 -65.16
C SER A 198 -10.52 -5.48 -66.65
N GLU A 199 -9.90 -4.45 -67.19
CA GLU A 199 -9.36 -4.45 -68.54
C GLU A 199 -7.82 -4.50 -68.41
N MET A 200 -7.21 -5.61 -68.79
CA MET A 200 -5.78 -5.96 -68.60
C MET A 200 -4.77 -4.96 -69.12
N VAL A 201 -4.76 -3.73 -68.68
CA VAL A 201 -3.83 -2.67 -69.14
C VAL A 201 -3.05 -2.07 -67.97
N GLY A 202 -2.53 -2.93 -67.08
CA GLY A 202 -1.57 -2.48 -66.06
C GLY A 202 -1.88 -3.00 -64.64
N VAL A 203 -0.87 -3.00 -63.77
CA VAL A 203 -0.99 -3.32 -62.34
C VAL A 203 -0.78 -2.02 -61.59
N GLY A 204 -1.76 -1.64 -60.75
CA GLY A 204 -1.71 -0.50 -59.86
C GLY A 204 -1.63 -0.90 -58.38
N TYR A 205 -1.14 -0.02 -57.54
CA TYR A 205 -1.18 -0.18 -56.08
C TYR A 205 -2.07 0.89 -55.48
N SER A 206 -3.06 0.49 -54.68
CA SER A 206 -3.87 1.43 -53.92
C SER A 206 -3.28 1.57 -52.51
N PHE A 207 -3.07 2.82 -52.08
CA PHE A 207 -2.62 3.16 -50.73
C PHE A 207 -3.81 3.70 -49.93
N THR A 208 -4.25 2.96 -48.93
CA THR A 208 -5.32 3.41 -48.04
C THR A 208 -4.70 3.79 -46.68
N VAL A 209 -4.89 5.04 -46.28
CA VAL A 209 -4.48 5.54 -44.95
C VAL A 209 -5.75 5.69 -44.12
N HIS A 210 -5.90 4.90 -43.08
CA HIS A 210 -6.97 5.08 -42.11
C HIS A 210 -6.54 6.12 -41.05
N PHE A 211 -7.33 7.19 -40.92
CA PHE A 211 -7.10 8.28 -39.98
C PHE A 211 -7.83 8.00 -38.66
#